data_b9e530ed500d70c3fb8a4ca403b34b4a
#
_entry.id   b9e530ed500d70c3fb8a4ca403b34b4a
#
_cell.length_a   1.000
_cell.length_b   1.000
_cell.length_c   1.000
_cell.angle_alpha   90.00
_cell.angle_beta   90.00
_cell.angle_gamma   90.00
#
_symmetry.space_group_name_H-M   'P 1'
#
loop_
_entity.id
_entity.type
_entity.pdbx_description
1 polymer ?
#
loop_
_entity_poly.entity_id
_entity_poly.type
_entity_poly.pdbx_seq_one_letter_code
_entity_poly.pdbx_strand_id
1 'polypeptide(L)'
;MLMRTDPFREMDRIVQQLAGTSGTWSKPSVMPMDAYRDGDAYVIAFDLPGVNTEAIDIDVERNMLTVKAERRPVLKADSVKMELAERPLGVFSRQIMLADTLDTEHIEADYDAGVLTLRIPIAERAKPRKISIRADAGPKHISA
;
A
#
# COMPACT_ATOMS: atom_id res chain seq x y z
N MET A 1 12.52 -23.47 46.59
CA MET A 1 11.71 -23.53 45.36
C MET A 1 12.50 -22.87 44.25
N LEU A 2 13.07 -23.67 43.40
CA LEU A 2 13.76 -23.15 42.22
C LEU A 2 12.67 -22.87 41.16
N MET A 3 12.38 -21.62 40.91
CA MET A 3 11.62 -21.21 39.71
C MET A 3 12.48 -21.60 38.51
N ARG A 4 12.09 -22.67 37.84
CA ARG A 4 12.62 -22.96 36.53
C ARG A 4 11.99 -21.95 35.57
N THR A 5 12.70 -20.88 35.35
CA THR A 5 12.44 -19.99 34.24
C THR A 5 12.79 -20.77 32.98
N ASP A 6 11.81 -21.17 32.22
CA ASP A 6 12.03 -21.82 30.95
C ASP A 6 12.57 -20.78 29.97
N PRO A 7 13.85 -20.83 29.57
CA PRO A 7 14.45 -19.80 28.72
C PRO A 7 13.79 -19.76 27.33
N PHE A 8 13.11 -20.84 26.90
CA PHE A 8 12.39 -20.88 25.64
C PHE A 8 11.10 -20.05 25.67
N ARG A 9 10.42 -19.98 26.82
CA ARG A 9 9.22 -19.14 26.96
C ARG A 9 9.53 -17.66 26.97
N GLU A 10 10.66 -17.27 27.53
CA GLU A 10 11.10 -15.87 27.47
C GLU A 10 11.53 -15.49 26.07
N MET A 11 12.22 -16.38 25.35
CA MET A 11 12.59 -16.17 23.96
C MET A 11 11.38 -16.09 23.05
N ASP A 12 10.37 -16.92 23.25
CA ASP A 12 9.11 -16.84 22.51
C ASP A 12 8.38 -15.52 22.73
N ARG A 13 8.40 -14.99 23.93
CA ARG A 13 7.83 -13.66 24.21
C ARG A 13 8.59 -12.54 23.52
N ILE A 14 9.91 -12.61 23.49
CA ILE A 14 10.76 -11.60 22.83
C ILE A 14 10.56 -11.68 21.31
N VAL A 15 10.50 -12.88 20.75
CA VAL A 15 10.25 -13.09 19.33
C VAL A 15 8.84 -12.59 18.94
N GLN A 16 7.83 -12.83 19.77
CA GLN A 16 6.48 -12.30 19.56
C GLN A 16 6.42 -10.78 19.66
N GLN A 17 7.26 -10.17 20.50
CA GLN A 17 7.36 -8.70 20.58
C GLN A 17 8.12 -8.09 19.41
N LEU A 18 9.10 -8.79 18.85
CA LEU A 18 9.95 -8.33 17.74
C LEU A 18 9.36 -8.67 16.38
N ALA A 19 8.60 -9.76 16.25
CA ALA A 19 8.01 -10.23 14.99
C ALA A 19 6.74 -9.47 14.56
N GLY A 20 6.43 -8.36 15.19
CA GLY A 20 5.23 -7.61 14.90
C GLY A 20 3.97 -8.37 15.30
N THR A 21 3.31 -7.92 16.31
CA THR A 21 2.00 -8.40 16.71
C THR A 21 1.03 -8.34 15.53
N SER A 22 0.15 -9.33 15.44
CA SER A 22 -0.96 -9.30 14.48
C SER A 22 -1.68 -7.96 14.51
N GLY A 23 -1.97 -7.43 13.35
CA GLY A 23 -2.65 -6.14 13.21
C GLY A 23 -4.09 -6.20 13.73
N THR A 24 -4.53 -5.14 14.35
CA THR A 24 -5.92 -4.92 14.76
C THR A 24 -6.47 -3.66 14.11
N TRP A 25 -7.77 -3.46 14.18
CA TRP A 25 -8.38 -2.23 13.64
C TRP A 25 -7.88 -0.96 14.31
N SER A 26 -7.53 -1.03 15.60
CA SER A 26 -6.97 0.09 16.37
C SER A 26 -5.47 0.24 16.18
N LYS A 27 -4.78 -0.84 15.89
CA LYS A 27 -3.33 -0.89 15.64
C LYS A 27 -3.03 -1.83 14.48
N PRO A 28 -3.27 -1.41 13.23
CA PRO A 28 -3.00 -2.25 12.09
C PRO A 28 -1.50 -2.47 11.88
N SER A 29 -1.15 -3.63 11.35
CA SER A 29 0.21 -3.90 10.87
C SER A 29 0.49 -3.16 9.57
N VAL A 30 1.75 -2.84 9.33
CA VAL A 30 2.20 -2.21 8.09
C VAL A 30 2.67 -3.28 7.12
N MET A 31 2.22 -3.20 5.87
CA MET A 31 2.74 -4.02 4.79
C MET A 31 3.89 -3.29 4.09
N PRO A 32 4.95 -4.00 3.66
CA PRO A 32 5.98 -3.43 2.81
C PRO A 32 5.40 -2.96 1.49
N MET A 33 5.93 -1.86 0.97
CA MET A 33 5.53 -1.35 -0.33
C MET A 33 6.72 -0.81 -1.11
N ASP A 34 6.63 -0.93 -2.42
CA ASP A 34 7.48 -0.21 -3.36
C ASP A 34 6.63 0.79 -4.14
N ALA A 35 7.22 1.94 -4.45
CA ALA A 35 6.58 2.93 -5.29
C ALA A 35 7.58 3.43 -6.34
N TYR A 36 7.16 3.47 -7.59
CA TYR A 36 8.02 3.87 -8.70
C TYR A 36 7.22 4.48 -9.83
N ARG A 37 7.92 5.13 -10.72
CA ARG A 37 7.34 5.72 -11.92
C ARG A 37 7.64 4.82 -13.12
N ASP A 38 6.60 4.51 -13.88
CA ASP A 38 6.68 3.74 -15.10
C ASP A 38 5.97 4.48 -16.23
N GLY A 39 6.74 5.14 -17.09
CA GLY A 39 6.18 5.97 -18.16
C GLY A 39 5.26 7.05 -17.61
N ASP A 40 4.00 7.02 -18.05
CA ASP A 40 2.96 7.98 -17.67
C ASP A 40 2.12 7.53 -16.48
N ALA A 41 2.65 6.62 -15.70
CA ALA A 41 1.96 6.13 -14.52
C ALA A 41 2.87 6.09 -13.30
N TYR A 42 2.26 6.22 -12.14
CA TYR A 42 2.83 5.95 -10.84
C TYR A 42 2.35 4.58 -10.37
N VAL A 43 3.26 3.72 -9.98
CA VAL A 43 2.95 2.35 -9.59
C VAL A 43 3.33 2.13 -8.15
N ILE A 44 2.42 1.52 -7.40
CA ILE A 44 2.64 1.15 -6.01
C ILE A 44 2.36 -0.33 -5.86
N ALA A 45 3.30 -1.07 -5.30
CA ALA A 45 3.19 -2.49 -5.04
C ALA A 45 3.22 -2.75 -3.52
N PHE A 46 2.26 -3.52 -3.03
CA PHE A 46 2.14 -3.88 -1.62
C PHE A 46 2.27 -5.39 -1.45
N ASP A 47 3.08 -5.81 -0.49
CA ASP A 47 3.17 -7.22 -0.11
C ASP A 47 1.99 -7.62 0.78
N LEU A 48 1.07 -8.37 0.21
CA LEU A 48 -0.12 -8.87 0.88
C LEU A 48 -0.35 -10.36 0.59
N PRO A 49 0.63 -11.23 0.84
CA PRO A 49 0.49 -12.66 0.54
C PRO A 49 -0.60 -13.30 1.39
N GLY A 50 -1.38 -14.18 0.78
CA GLY A 50 -2.39 -14.94 1.47
C GLY A 50 -3.62 -14.14 1.90
N VAL A 51 -3.90 -13.01 1.25
CA VAL A 51 -5.09 -12.19 1.47
C VAL A 51 -6.12 -12.50 0.39
N ASN A 52 -7.38 -12.63 0.79
CA ASN A 52 -8.48 -12.70 -0.15
C ASN A 52 -8.75 -11.29 -0.73
N THR A 53 -8.93 -11.19 -2.04
CA THR A 53 -9.22 -9.91 -2.70
C THR A 53 -10.45 -9.21 -2.17
N GLU A 54 -11.44 -9.96 -1.70
CA GLU A 54 -12.64 -9.41 -1.06
C GLU A 54 -12.35 -8.73 0.29
N ALA A 55 -11.22 -9.06 0.90
CA ALA A 55 -10.76 -8.48 2.15
C ALA A 55 -9.78 -7.32 1.96
N ILE A 56 -9.59 -6.87 0.73
CA ILE A 56 -8.76 -5.70 0.41
C ILE A 56 -9.68 -4.52 0.12
N ASP A 57 -9.43 -3.42 0.80
CA ASP A 57 -10.18 -2.19 0.68
C ASP A 57 -9.23 -1.05 0.29
N ILE A 58 -9.59 -0.32 -0.77
CA ILE A 58 -8.76 0.75 -1.33
C ILE A 58 -9.62 2.00 -1.43
N ASP A 59 -9.25 3.04 -0.72
CA ASP A 59 -9.93 4.32 -0.71
C ASP A 59 -9.00 5.47 -1.05
N VAL A 60 -9.53 6.46 -1.76
CA VAL A 60 -8.85 7.73 -1.97
C VAL A 60 -9.76 8.86 -1.53
N GLU A 61 -9.30 9.62 -0.59
CA GLU A 61 -9.99 10.83 -0.12
C GLU A 61 -8.99 11.98 -0.01
N ARG A 62 -9.24 13.07 -0.69
CA ARG A 62 -8.38 14.27 -0.66
C ARG A 62 -6.90 13.96 -0.94
N ASN A 63 -6.66 13.18 -1.99
CA ASN A 63 -5.33 12.67 -2.36
C ASN A 63 -4.66 11.75 -1.32
N MET A 64 -5.36 11.35 -0.27
CA MET A 64 -4.90 10.33 0.65
C MET A 64 -5.38 8.96 0.18
N LEU A 65 -4.46 8.14 -0.27
CA LEU A 65 -4.71 6.74 -0.59
C LEU A 65 -4.60 5.91 0.68
N THR A 66 -5.64 5.17 0.99
CA THR A 66 -5.67 4.22 2.11
C THR A 66 -5.89 2.83 1.58
N VAL A 67 -4.96 1.94 1.87
CA VAL A 67 -5.08 0.50 1.57
C VAL A 67 -5.21 -0.25 2.88
N LYS A 68 -6.32 -0.98 3.03
CA LYS A 68 -6.58 -1.85 4.17
C LYS A 68 -6.78 -3.27 3.69
N ALA A 69 -6.29 -4.22 4.44
CA ALA A 69 -6.48 -5.63 4.16
C ALA A 69 -6.57 -6.42 5.45
N GLU A 70 -7.27 -7.53 5.42
CA GLU A 70 -7.34 -8.46 6.53
C GLU A 70 -6.86 -9.83 6.07
N ARG A 71 -5.86 -10.36 6.77
CA ARG A 71 -5.38 -11.73 6.57
C ARG A 71 -5.78 -12.59 7.74
N ARG A 72 -6.65 -13.56 7.46
CA ARG A 72 -7.15 -14.51 8.46
C ARG A 72 -6.31 -15.79 8.42
N PRO A 73 -6.17 -16.48 9.56
CA PRO A 73 -5.52 -17.77 9.57
C PRO A 73 -6.35 -18.78 8.76
N VAL A 74 -5.65 -19.57 7.96
CA VAL A 74 -6.27 -20.66 7.19
C VAL A 74 -6.58 -21.88 8.08
N LEU A 75 -6.07 -21.88 9.29
CA LEU A 75 -6.19 -22.98 10.23
C LEU A 75 -7.62 -23.09 10.71
N LYS A 76 -8.25 -24.22 10.38
CA LYS A 76 -9.59 -24.55 10.84
C LYS A 76 -9.47 -25.45 12.08
N ALA A 77 -10.16 -25.10 13.12
CA ALA A 77 -10.54 -25.91 14.25
C ALA A 77 -9.70 -25.79 15.53
N ASP A 78 -10.42 -26.04 16.60
CA ASP A 78 -9.95 -26.08 17.98
C ASP A 78 -8.85 -27.13 18.22
N SER A 79 -8.66 -28.06 17.27
CA SER A 79 -7.65 -29.12 17.33
C SER A 79 -6.25 -28.66 16.91
N VAL A 80 -6.10 -27.46 16.34
CA VAL A 80 -4.82 -26.96 15.89
C VAL A 80 -4.09 -26.24 17.03
N LYS A 81 -2.92 -26.75 17.35
CA LYS A 81 -2.03 -26.12 18.33
C LYS A 81 -0.90 -25.43 17.60
N MET A 82 -0.85 -24.12 17.69
CA MET A 82 0.24 -23.35 17.09
C MET A 82 1.50 -23.52 17.91
N GLU A 83 2.57 -23.97 17.29
CA GLU A 83 3.88 -24.14 17.93
C GLU A 83 4.81 -22.96 17.65
N LEU A 84 4.72 -22.36 16.48
CA LEU A 84 5.48 -21.18 16.10
C LEU A 84 4.60 -20.26 15.25
N ALA A 85 4.50 -19.00 15.61
CA ALA A 85 3.66 -18.01 14.94
C ALA A 85 4.47 -16.74 14.65
N GLU A 86 5.08 -16.68 13.49
CA GLU A 86 5.88 -15.53 13.03
C GLU A 86 5.18 -14.72 11.95
N ARG A 87 4.22 -15.31 11.25
CA ARG A 87 3.50 -14.63 10.18
C ARG A 87 2.51 -13.62 10.77
N PRO A 88 2.63 -12.32 10.45
CA PRO A 88 1.64 -11.34 10.87
C PRO A 88 0.26 -11.66 10.28
N LEU A 89 -0.75 -11.65 11.11
CA LEU A 89 -2.15 -11.85 10.73
C LEU A 89 -3.00 -10.66 11.16
N GLY A 90 -4.26 -10.67 10.79
CA GLY A 90 -5.21 -9.64 11.14
C GLY A 90 -5.21 -8.48 10.17
N VAL A 91 -5.30 -7.27 10.66
CA VAL A 91 -5.51 -6.07 9.86
C VAL A 91 -4.19 -5.42 9.47
N PHE A 92 -4.07 -5.14 8.18
CA PHE A 92 -2.98 -4.35 7.60
C PHE A 92 -3.55 -3.04 7.08
N SER A 93 -2.84 -1.95 7.26
CA SER A 93 -3.24 -0.66 6.72
C SER A 93 -2.03 0.19 6.36
N ARG A 94 -2.14 0.88 5.24
CA ARG A 94 -1.14 1.86 4.85
C ARG A 94 -1.80 3.06 4.21
N GLN A 95 -1.34 4.25 4.57
CA GLN A 95 -1.80 5.51 4.01
C GLN A 95 -0.66 6.19 3.28
N ILE A 96 -0.97 6.74 2.11
CA ILE A 96 0.00 7.42 1.26
C ILE A 96 -0.64 8.68 0.71
N MET A 97 0.06 9.81 0.85
CA MET A 97 -0.34 11.04 0.18
C MET A 97 0.07 10.98 -1.29
N LEU A 98 -0.91 11.10 -2.17
CA LEU A 98 -0.69 11.15 -3.61
C LEU A 98 -0.47 12.59 -4.08
N ALA A 99 0.40 12.75 -5.07
CA ALA A 99 0.61 14.05 -5.68
C ALA A 99 -0.63 14.50 -6.48
N ASP A 100 -0.85 15.80 -6.54
CA ASP A 100 -1.96 16.39 -7.32
C ASP A 100 -1.87 16.12 -8.83
N THR A 101 -0.70 15.73 -9.29
CA THR A 101 -0.44 15.38 -10.70
C THR A 101 -0.98 14.02 -11.11
N LEU A 102 -1.45 13.22 -10.15
CA LEU A 102 -1.96 11.88 -10.39
C LEU A 102 -3.47 11.89 -10.61
N ASP A 103 -3.92 11.08 -11.56
CA ASP A 103 -5.34 10.88 -11.83
C ASP A 103 -5.90 9.80 -10.92
N THR A 104 -6.45 10.21 -9.81
CA THR A 104 -7.00 9.31 -8.79
C THR A 104 -8.34 8.70 -9.16
N GLU A 105 -8.98 9.18 -10.23
CA GLU A 105 -10.25 8.63 -10.71
C GLU A 105 -10.06 7.40 -11.60
N HIS A 106 -8.84 7.17 -12.09
CA HIS A 106 -8.53 6.08 -13.01
C HIS A 106 -7.45 5.14 -12.45
N ILE A 107 -7.53 4.83 -11.16
CA ILE A 107 -6.62 3.87 -10.53
C ILE A 107 -7.01 2.45 -10.96
N GLU A 108 -6.05 1.72 -11.47
CA GLU A 108 -6.15 0.29 -11.74
C GLU A 108 -5.50 -0.50 -10.61
N ALA A 109 -6.15 -1.56 -10.16
CA ALA A 109 -5.66 -2.41 -9.09
C ALA A 109 -5.64 -3.86 -9.54
N ASP A 110 -4.49 -4.50 -9.42
CA ASP A 110 -4.28 -5.91 -9.74
C ASP A 110 -3.71 -6.63 -8.52
N TYR A 111 -4.16 -7.84 -8.28
CA TYR A 111 -3.64 -8.71 -7.25
C TYR A 111 -3.15 -10.01 -7.85
N ASP A 112 -1.85 -10.24 -7.79
CA ASP A 112 -1.21 -11.42 -8.34
C ASP A 112 -0.03 -11.86 -7.46
N ALA A 113 0.09 -13.16 -7.27
CA ALA A 113 1.19 -13.76 -6.51
C ALA A 113 1.45 -13.14 -5.13
N GLY A 114 0.39 -12.70 -4.45
CA GLY A 114 0.48 -12.08 -3.14
C GLY A 114 0.87 -10.59 -3.15
N VAL A 115 0.95 -9.97 -4.33
CA VAL A 115 1.28 -8.56 -4.48
C VAL A 115 0.07 -7.81 -5.02
N LEU A 116 -0.34 -6.78 -4.29
CA LEU A 116 -1.32 -5.81 -4.75
C LEU A 116 -0.59 -4.68 -5.47
N THR A 117 -0.86 -4.51 -6.74
CA THR A 117 -0.26 -3.45 -7.57
C THR A 117 -1.31 -2.43 -7.94
N LEU A 118 -1.07 -1.18 -7.60
CA LEU A 118 -1.89 -0.05 -8.02
C LEU A 118 -1.16 0.73 -9.10
N ARG A 119 -1.84 0.96 -10.21
CA ARG A 119 -1.34 1.79 -11.31
C ARG A 119 -2.16 3.06 -11.38
N ILE A 120 -1.54 4.20 -11.18
CA ILE A 120 -2.17 5.52 -11.13
C ILE A 120 -1.64 6.35 -12.28
N PRO A 121 -2.47 6.70 -13.28
CA PRO A 121 -2.02 7.53 -14.39
C PRO A 121 -1.63 8.93 -13.93
N ILE A 122 -0.69 9.53 -14.63
CA ILE A 122 -0.44 10.96 -14.51
C ILE A 122 -1.58 11.69 -15.21
N ALA A 123 -2.19 12.67 -14.56
CA ALA A 123 -3.28 13.44 -15.15
C ALA A 123 -2.82 14.15 -16.44
N GLU A 124 -3.67 14.18 -17.45
CA GLU A 124 -3.36 14.82 -18.75
C GLU A 124 -2.92 16.28 -18.59
N ARG A 125 -3.56 17.01 -17.68
CA ARG A 125 -3.23 18.40 -17.34
C ARG A 125 -1.80 18.57 -16.79
N ALA A 126 -1.22 17.50 -16.22
CA ALA A 126 0.10 17.51 -15.59
C ALA A 126 1.20 17.02 -16.52
N LYS A 127 0.85 16.48 -17.69
CA LYS A 127 1.83 16.04 -18.68
C LYS A 127 2.48 17.22 -19.37
N PRO A 128 3.77 17.11 -19.73
CA PRO A 128 4.43 18.13 -20.53
C PRO A 128 3.66 18.39 -21.82
N ARG A 129 3.42 19.64 -22.14
CA ARG A 129 2.75 20.04 -23.37
C ARG A 129 3.51 21.18 -24.02
N LYS A 130 3.49 21.20 -25.35
CA LYS A 130 4.00 22.33 -26.12
C LYS A 130 2.93 23.43 -26.15
N ILE A 131 3.37 24.66 -25.92
CA ILE A 131 2.52 25.83 -26.03
C ILE A 131 2.74 26.41 -27.43
N SER A 132 1.67 26.54 -28.21
CA SER A 132 1.71 27.18 -29.52
C SER A 132 1.75 28.68 -29.34
N ILE A 133 2.67 29.33 -30.04
CA ILE A 133 2.71 30.76 -30.10
C ILE A 133 1.72 31.21 -31.19
N ARG A 134 0.74 32.02 -30.84
CA ARG A 134 -0.07 32.69 -31.85
C ARG A 134 0.76 33.76 -32.48
N ALA A 135 1.09 33.60 -33.76
CA ALA A 135 1.63 34.69 -34.56
C ALA A 135 0.46 35.58 -34.94
N ASP A 136 0.48 36.85 -34.54
CA ASP A 136 -0.43 37.82 -35.12
C ASP A 136 -0.20 37.88 -36.62
N ALA A 137 -1.27 37.78 -37.39
CA ALA A 137 -1.22 37.88 -38.84
C ALA A 137 -0.92 39.32 -39.22
N GLY A 138 0.36 39.60 -39.35
CA GLY A 138 0.83 40.87 -39.88
C GLY A 138 1.85 41.56 -38.98
N PRO A 139 2.86 42.21 -39.55
CA PRO A 139 3.80 42.96 -38.75
C PRO A 139 3.08 44.13 -38.12
N LYS A 140 3.06 44.15 -36.80
CA LYS A 140 2.72 45.38 -36.10
C LYS A 140 3.88 46.36 -36.36
N HIS A 141 3.66 47.27 -37.26
CA HIS A 141 4.53 48.43 -37.36
C HIS A 141 4.40 49.24 -36.08
N ILE A 142 5.38 49.13 -35.24
CA ILE A 142 5.56 50.11 -34.19
C ILE A 142 6.11 51.33 -34.94
N SER A 143 5.24 52.21 -35.34
CA SER A 143 5.66 53.52 -35.79
C SER A 143 6.27 54.25 -34.60
N ALA A 144 7.55 54.56 -34.71
CA ALA A 144 8.23 55.39 -33.76
C ALA A 144 7.60 56.78 -33.72
#